data_b78150cd4326f3d20f4e1ab2308fff10
#
_entry.id   b78150cd4326f3d20f4e1ab2308fff10
#
_cell.length_a   1.000
_cell.length_b   1.000
_cell.length_c   1.000
_cell.angle_alpha   90.00
_cell.angle_beta   90.00
_cell.angle_gamma   90.00
#
_symmetry.space_group_name_H-M   'P 1'
#
loop_
_entity.id
_entity.type
_entity.pdbx_description
1 polymer ?
#
loop_
_entity_poly.entity_id
_entity_poly.type
_entity_poly.pdbx_seq_one_letter_code
_entity_poly.pdbx_strand_id
1 'polypeptide(L)'
;MARPARLGVLMLGLVLASGCKAGHASVSPGDAGPTDASGDAVAKRAPAVDDAAPADDLIPATSSDELTTRGRHLLEAISKDDADLAADILFPRDAWLELRDVADPAKDWDKRVDRPFRRSLHALSRHADGAQFVSLELGRAVIQEPVRHHGWKKALWSVHGSRLTYIVDGHTHTVSIREMTAWRGAWYVTRLR
;
A
#
# COMPACT_ATOMS: atom_id res chain seq x y z
N MET A 1 -10.52 -42.09 -29.08
CA MET A 1 -11.27 -40.81 -29.14
C MET A 1 -10.27 -39.68 -29.24
N ALA A 2 -10.19 -39.05 -30.41
CA ALA A 2 -9.14 -38.09 -30.77
C ALA A 2 -9.56 -36.68 -30.33
N ARG A 3 -8.61 -35.89 -29.73
CA ARG A 3 -8.76 -34.46 -29.41
C ARG A 3 -8.42 -33.62 -30.63
N PRO A 4 -9.17 -32.58 -30.98
CA PRO A 4 -8.79 -31.65 -32.03
C PRO A 4 -7.83 -30.59 -31.49
N ALA A 5 -6.73 -30.36 -32.20
CA ALA A 5 -5.80 -29.26 -32.05
C ALA A 5 -6.47 -27.96 -32.54
N ARG A 6 -6.41 -26.88 -31.75
CA ARG A 6 -6.79 -25.54 -32.21
C ARG A 6 -5.52 -24.74 -32.48
N LEU A 7 -5.33 -24.43 -33.77
CA LEU A 7 -4.35 -23.49 -34.28
C LEU A 7 -4.68 -22.07 -33.79
N GLY A 8 -3.71 -21.41 -33.18
CA GLY A 8 -3.79 -20.00 -32.81
C GLY A 8 -3.39 -19.10 -33.97
N VAL A 9 -4.17 -18.09 -34.19
CA VAL A 9 -3.92 -17.01 -35.16
C VAL A 9 -3.02 -15.96 -34.51
N LEU A 10 -1.86 -15.74 -35.13
CA LEU A 10 -0.90 -14.70 -34.81
C LEU A 10 -1.38 -13.38 -35.46
N MET A 11 -1.74 -12.39 -34.67
CA MET A 11 -1.97 -11.03 -35.16
C MET A 11 -0.80 -10.14 -34.77
N LEU A 12 0.00 -9.82 -35.79
CA LEU A 12 1.11 -8.89 -35.76
C LEU A 12 0.55 -7.48 -35.93
N GLY A 13 0.52 -6.68 -34.89
CA GLY A 13 0.13 -5.26 -34.92
C GLY A 13 1.33 -4.33 -34.84
N LEU A 14 1.72 -3.81 -35.99
CA LEU A 14 2.73 -2.76 -36.19
C LEU A 14 2.10 -1.39 -35.89
N VAL A 15 2.61 -0.61 -34.95
CA VAL A 15 2.24 0.81 -34.80
C VAL A 15 3.49 1.68 -34.77
N LEU A 16 3.51 2.59 -35.73
CA LEU A 16 4.51 3.55 -36.14
C LEU A 16 4.73 4.69 -35.13
N ALA A 17 5.98 5.15 -35.13
CA ALA A 17 6.46 6.36 -34.48
C ALA A 17 5.99 7.64 -35.19
N SER A 18 5.85 8.72 -34.44
CA SER A 18 6.03 10.14 -34.84
C SER A 18 5.76 10.97 -33.59
N GLY A 19 6.48 11.99 -33.24
CA GLY A 19 7.35 12.92 -33.86
C GLY A 19 7.82 13.96 -32.83
N CYS A 20 9.06 14.37 -33.00
CA CYS A 20 9.73 15.44 -32.28
C CYS A 20 9.07 16.80 -32.47
N LYS A 21 9.09 17.64 -31.44
CA LYS A 21 9.12 19.09 -31.61
C LYS A 21 10.00 19.75 -30.56
N ALA A 22 11.15 20.20 -31.01
CA ALA A 22 12.04 21.11 -30.30
C ALA A 22 11.47 22.52 -30.31
N GLY A 23 11.51 23.19 -29.17
CA GLY A 23 11.20 24.62 -29.02
C GLY A 23 12.41 25.35 -28.43
N HIS A 24 12.94 26.28 -29.21
CA HIS A 24 14.15 27.06 -29.00
C HIS A 24 14.09 27.99 -27.81
N ALA A 25 15.24 28.12 -27.18
CA ALA A 25 15.63 29.11 -26.19
C ALA A 25 15.69 30.51 -26.82
N SER A 26 15.33 31.52 -26.04
CA SER A 26 15.72 32.91 -26.30
C SER A 26 16.46 33.44 -25.08
N VAL A 27 17.72 33.74 -25.31
CA VAL A 27 18.64 34.40 -24.37
C VAL A 27 18.54 35.89 -24.64
N SER A 28 18.40 36.72 -23.60
CA SER A 28 18.69 38.17 -23.64
C SER A 28 19.63 38.54 -22.51
N PRO A 29 20.73 39.21 -22.81
CA PRO A 29 21.63 39.73 -21.79
C PRO A 29 21.32 41.23 -21.50
N GLY A 30 21.39 41.60 -20.27
CA GLY A 30 21.29 42.99 -19.77
C GLY A 30 21.78 43.02 -18.33
N ASP A 31 22.84 43.47 -18.17
CA ASP A 31 23.51 44.74 -17.86
C ASP A 31 23.83 44.89 -16.35
N ALA A 32 25.05 45.29 -16.13
CA ALA A 32 25.72 45.40 -14.85
C ALA A 32 25.28 46.61 -14.03
N GLY A 33 25.28 46.45 -12.70
CA GLY A 33 25.32 47.57 -11.77
C GLY A 33 25.69 47.09 -10.36
N PRO A 34 26.80 47.59 -9.78
CA PRO A 34 27.19 47.23 -8.44
C PRO A 34 26.50 48.15 -7.42
N THR A 35 25.91 47.59 -6.40
CA THR A 35 25.56 48.36 -5.20
C THR A 35 25.87 47.51 -3.96
N ASP A 36 26.91 47.96 -3.25
CA ASP A 36 27.21 47.64 -1.86
C ASP A 36 26.01 47.93 -0.96
N ALA A 37 25.59 46.96 -0.18
CA ALA A 37 24.89 47.16 1.07
C ALA A 37 25.11 45.97 1.98
N SER A 38 26.00 46.13 2.94
CA SER A 38 26.03 45.34 4.17
C SER A 38 24.65 45.31 4.78
N GLY A 39 24.06 44.13 4.82
CA GLY A 39 22.82 43.85 5.51
C GLY A 39 22.96 42.54 6.25
N ASP A 40 22.99 42.61 7.57
CA ASP A 40 22.91 41.48 8.50
C ASP A 40 21.91 40.44 8.04
N ALA A 41 22.39 39.33 7.49
CA ALA A 41 21.58 38.17 7.21
C ALA A 41 21.34 37.43 8.54
N VAL A 42 20.30 37.87 9.27
CA VAL A 42 19.62 36.99 10.23
C VAL A 42 19.22 35.72 9.48
N ALA A 43 20.00 34.69 9.68
CA ALA A 43 19.71 33.36 9.21
C ALA A 43 18.34 32.95 9.77
N LYS A 44 17.31 33.09 8.96
CA LYS A 44 15.96 32.58 9.23
C LYS A 44 16.08 31.06 9.28
N ARG A 45 16.29 30.56 10.50
CA ARG A 45 16.30 29.16 10.83
C ARG A 45 15.01 28.55 10.22
N ALA A 46 15.15 27.71 9.23
CA ALA A 46 14.04 26.93 8.72
C ALA A 46 13.37 26.22 9.90
N PRO A 47 12.04 26.18 9.99
CA PRO A 47 11.39 25.42 11.04
C PRO A 47 11.90 23.99 10.96
N ALA A 48 12.43 23.49 12.07
CA ALA A 48 12.70 22.08 12.23
C ALA A 48 11.40 21.35 11.90
N VAL A 49 11.44 20.51 10.88
CA VAL A 49 10.34 19.57 10.62
C VAL A 49 10.30 18.68 11.85
N ASP A 50 9.28 18.90 12.68
CA ASP A 50 9.03 18.07 13.84
C ASP A 50 8.74 16.67 13.29
N ASP A 51 9.67 15.74 13.44
CA ASP A 51 9.49 14.30 13.19
C ASP A 51 8.60 13.70 14.29
N ALA A 52 7.54 14.42 14.66
CA ALA A 52 6.51 13.86 15.52
C ALA A 52 5.88 12.68 14.79
N ALA A 53 6.02 11.49 15.37
CA ALA A 53 5.34 10.29 14.87
C ALA A 53 3.87 10.65 14.63
N PRO A 54 3.29 10.27 13.46
CA PRO A 54 1.93 10.64 13.13
C PRO A 54 0.99 10.17 14.24
N ALA A 55 0.08 11.04 14.65
CA ALA A 55 -0.85 10.74 15.73
C ALA A 55 -1.65 9.48 15.37
N ASP A 56 -1.88 8.62 16.37
CA ASP A 56 -2.54 7.31 16.21
C ASP A 56 -3.97 7.41 15.66
N ASP A 57 -4.58 8.58 15.75
CA ASP A 57 -5.97 8.90 15.36
C ASP A 57 -6.10 9.49 13.95
N LEU A 58 -4.99 9.70 13.23
CA LEU A 58 -5.04 10.19 11.86
C LEU A 58 -5.58 9.12 10.91
N ILE A 59 -6.54 9.53 10.07
CA ILE A 59 -7.01 8.69 8.96
C ILE A 59 -5.96 8.77 7.84
N PRO A 60 -5.30 7.64 7.50
CA PRO A 60 -4.35 7.64 6.41
C PRO A 60 -5.03 7.91 5.06
N ALA A 61 -4.27 8.40 4.09
CA ALA A 61 -4.75 8.54 2.72
C ALA A 61 -5.29 7.20 2.19
N THR A 62 -6.40 7.26 1.47
CA THR A 62 -7.03 6.07 0.87
C THR A 62 -6.33 5.59 -0.40
N SER A 63 -5.45 6.42 -0.96
CA SER A 63 -4.56 6.06 -2.06
C SER A 63 -3.22 6.78 -1.85
N SER A 64 -2.11 6.05 -1.96
CA SER A 64 -0.75 6.56 -1.88
C SER A 64 0.22 5.61 -2.56
N ASP A 65 1.39 6.10 -2.93
CA ASP A 65 2.47 5.25 -3.47
C ASP A 65 2.93 4.22 -2.44
N GLU A 66 2.93 4.59 -1.15
CA GLU A 66 3.24 3.69 -0.05
C GLU A 66 2.25 2.54 0.03
N LEU A 67 0.94 2.81 0.00
CA LEU A 67 -0.10 1.78 0.01
C LEU A 67 0.01 0.87 -1.22
N THR A 68 0.32 1.45 -2.38
CA THR A 68 0.55 0.71 -3.62
C THR A 68 1.76 -0.22 -3.50
N THR A 69 2.86 0.25 -2.92
CA THR A 69 4.08 -0.53 -2.68
C THR A 69 3.80 -1.70 -1.74
N ARG A 70 3.12 -1.46 -0.62
CA ARG A 70 2.71 -2.50 0.33
C ARG A 70 1.76 -3.51 -0.32
N GLY A 71 0.88 -3.07 -1.23
CA GLY A 71 0.02 -3.95 -2.02
C GLY A 71 0.81 -4.90 -2.93
N ARG A 72 1.93 -4.42 -3.51
CA ARG A 72 2.84 -5.27 -4.28
C ARG A 72 3.54 -6.30 -3.41
N HIS A 73 4.02 -5.91 -2.22
CA HIS A 73 4.61 -6.85 -1.26
C HIS A 73 3.60 -7.91 -0.81
N LEU A 74 2.34 -7.53 -0.59
CA LEU A 74 1.28 -8.50 -0.30
C LEU A 74 1.07 -9.50 -1.44
N LEU A 75 1.06 -9.04 -2.69
CA LEU A 75 0.95 -9.93 -3.85
C LEU A 75 2.17 -10.84 -3.99
N GLU A 76 3.37 -10.30 -3.78
CA GLU A 76 4.61 -11.07 -3.81
C GLU A 76 4.60 -12.16 -2.72
N ALA A 77 4.18 -11.81 -1.50
CA ALA A 77 4.01 -12.75 -0.41
C ALA A 77 3.02 -13.88 -0.76
N ILE A 78 1.89 -13.54 -1.39
CA ILE A 78 0.92 -14.51 -1.88
C ILE A 78 1.55 -15.42 -2.95
N SER A 79 2.21 -14.85 -3.95
CA SER A 79 2.81 -15.60 -5.06
C SER A 79 3.90 -16.57 -4.60
N LYS A 80 4.69 -16.17 -3.60
CA LYS A 80 5.80 -16.98 -3.07
C LYS A 80 5.41 -17.86 -1.87
N ASP A 81 4.17 -17.79 -1.40
CA ASP A 81 3.71 -18.44 -0.15
C ASP A 81 4.58 -18.08 1.07
N ASP A 82 5.06 -16.83 1.11
CA ASP A 82 5.95 -16.32 2.15
C ASP A 82 5.34 -15.07 2.82
N ALA A 83 4.81 -15.24 4.03
CA ALA A 83 4.14 -14.18 4.76
C ALA A 83 5.09 -13.07 5.23
N ASP A 84 6.37 -13.34 5.35
CA ASP A 84 7.34 -12.38 5.87
C ASP A 84 7.61 -11.26 4.85
N LEU A 85 7.37 -11.51 3.56
CA LEU A 85 7.43 -10.51 2.49
C LEU A 85 6.32 -9.44 2.58
N ALA A 86 5.26 -9.71 3.35
CA ALA A 86 4.15 -8.77 3.60
C ALA A 86 4.16 -8.21 5.03
N ALA A 87 5.30 -8.26 5.72
CA ALA A 87 5.41 -7.79 7.10
C ALA A 87 5.07 -6.29 7.25
N ASP A 88 5.30 -5.49 6.22
CA ASP A 88 5.03 -4.05 6.20
C ASP A 88 3.55 -3.69 6.05
N ILE A 89 2.73 -4.61 5.53
CA ILE A 89 1.27 -4.39 5.40
C ILE A 89 0.46 -5.18 6.44
N LEU A 90 1.02 -6.19 7.06
CA LEU A 90 0.38 -6.90 8.16
C LEU A 90 0.34 -6.01 9.41
N PHE A 91 -0.78 -6.01 10.16
CA PHE A 91 -0.88 -5.20 11.37
C PHE A 91 0.25 -5.55 12.35
N PRO A 92 1.07 -4.58 12.81
CA PRO A 92 2.26 -4.86 13.60
C PRO A 92 1.92 -5.53 14.94
N ARG A 93 2.71 -6.54 15.31
CA ARG A 93 2.51 -7.26 16.57
C ARG A 93 2.64 -6.35 17.78
N ASP A 94 3.63 -5.47 17.79
CA ASP A 94 3.88 -4.58 18.93
C ASP A 94 2.74 -3.57 19.11
N ALA A 95 2.20 -3.02 18.01
CA ALA A 95 1.01 -2.18 18.02
C ALA A 95 -0.22 -2.95 18.56
N TRP A 96 -0.36 -4.22 18.17
CA TRP A 96 -1.45 -5.06 18.70
C TRP A 96 -1.32 -5.26 20.21
N LEU A 97 -0.11 -5.55 20.73
CA LEU A 97 0.14 -5.71 22.17
C LEU A 97 -0.18 -4.43 22.96
N GLU A 98 0.17 -3.27 22.40
CA GLU A 98 -0.12 -1.97 23.01
C GLU A 98 -1.62 -1.68 23.05
N LEU A 99 -2.33 -1.95 21.95
CA LEU A 99 -3.70 -1.49 21.72
C LEU A 99 -4.78 -2.44 22.23
N ARG A 100 -4.46 -3.71 22.48
CA ARG A 100 -5.45 -4.70 22.89
C ARG A 100 -5.67 -4.75 24.41
N ASP A 101 -6.95 -4.72 24.81
CA ASP A 101 -7.43 -4.89 26.19
C ASP A 101 -7.93 -6.32 26.38
N VAL A 102 -7.00 -7.25 26.42
CA VAL A 102 -7.26 -8.68 26.62
C VAL A 102 -6.18 -9.28 27.53
N ALA A 103 -6.48 -10.41 28.18
CA ALA A 103 -5.58 -11.03 29.16
C ALA A 103 -4.22 -11.44 28.55
N ASP A 104 -4.19 -11.87 27.29
CA ASP A 104 -2.97 -12.29 26.58
C ASP A 104 -3.00 -11.73 25.15
N PRO A 105 -2.53 -10.48 24.96
CA PRO A 105 -2.53 -9.83 23.65
C PRO A 105 -1.65 -10.54 22.62
N ALA A 106 -0.56 -11.19 23.06
CA ALA A 106 0.35 -11.90 22.17
C ALA A 106 -0.33 -13.13 21.54
N LYS A 107 -1.00 -13.92 22.37
CA LYS A 107 -1.79 -15.06 21.91
C LYS A 107 -3.00 -14.64 21.08
N ASP A 108 -3.59 -13.49 21.42
CA ASP A 108 -4.71 -12.92 20.66
C ASP A 108 -4.25 -12.50 19.25
N TRP A 109 -3.08 -11.85 19.12
CA TRP A 109 -2.48 -11.49 17.83
C TRP A 109 -2.22 -12.73 16.97
N ASP A 110 -1.54 -13.71 17.54
CA ASP A 110 -1.24 -14.97 16.87
C ASP A 110 -2.52 -15.67 16.36
N LYS A 111 -3.57 -15.70 17.18
CA LYS A 111 -4.84 -16.34 16.86
C LYS A 111 -5.68 -15.58 15.83
N ARG A 112 -5.70 -14.23 15.90
CA ARG A 112 -6.62 -13.39 15.12
C ARG A 112 -5.99 -12.77 13.88
N VAL A 113 -4.66 -12.54 13.90
CA VAL A 113 -3.95 -11.86 12.83
C VAL A 113 -2.99 -12.81 12.12
N ASP A 114 -1.93 -13.26 12.77
CA ASP A 114 -0.84 -13.99 12.11
C ASP A 114 -1.29 -15.32 11.50
N ARG A 115 -1.82 -16.24 12.29
CA ARG A 115 -2.22 -17.57 11.77
C ARG A 115 -3.31 -17.51 10.70
N PRO A 116 -4.37 -16.70 10.82
CA PRO A 116 -5.35 -16.53 9.74
C PRO A 116 -4.74 -15.92 8.49
N PHE A 117 -3.82 -14.95 8.64
CA PHE A 117 -3.12 -14.32 7.52
C PHE A 117 -2.29 -15.36 6.76
N ARG A 118 -1.38 -16.08 7.43
CA ARG A 118 -0.54 -17.12 6.82
C ARG A 118 -1.38 -18.21 6.14
N ARG A 119 -2.47 -18.64 6.77
CA ARG A 119 -3.38 -19.63 6.19
C ARG A 119 -4.08 -19.12 4.93
N SER A 120 -4.54 -17.86 4.95
CA SER A 120 -5.19 -17.26 3.79
C SER A 120 -4.21 -17.08 2.65
N LEU A 121 -2.98 -16.66 2.95
CA LEU A 121 -1.90 -16.48 2.01
C LEU A 121 -1.56 -17.81 1.33
N HIS A 122 -1.35 -18.90 2.12
CA HIS A 122 -1.11 -20.24 1.61
C HIS A 122 -2.25 -20.74 0.70
N ALA A 123 -3.51 -20.44 1.05
CA ALA A 123 -4.64 -20.83 0.20
C ALA A 123 -4.68 -20.06 -1.14
N LEU A 124 -4.22 -18.81 -1.15
CA LEU A 124 -4.18 -17.94 -2.33
C LEU A 124 -2.99 -18.25 -3.25
N SER A 125 -1.86 -18.69 -2.70
CA SER A 125 -0.62 -18.92 -3.46
C SER A 125 -0.79 -19.90 -4.60
N ARG A 126 -1.70 -20.88 -4.45
CA ARG A 126 -2.00 -21.90 -5.47
C ARG A 126 -2.52 -21.33 -6.80
N HIS A 127 -2.94 -20.06 -6.82
CA HIS A 127 -3.54 -19.40 -7.98
C HIS A 127 -2.85 -18.06 -8.31
N ALA A 128 -1.67 -17.82 -7.75
CA ALA A 128 -0.97 -16.53 -7.89
C ALA A 128 0.45 -16.67 -8.45
N ASP A 129 0.80 -17.82 -9.01
CA ASP A 129 2.10 -18.00 -9.65
C ASP A 129 2.22 -17.08 -10.88
N GLY A 130 3.33 -16.34 -10.99
CA GLY A 130 3.52 -15.35 -12.05
C GLY A 130 2.58 -14.13 -11.99
N ALA A 131 1.91 -13.89 -10.86
CA ALA A 131 0.95 -12.82 -10.70
C ALA A 131 1.57 -11.43 -10.91
N GLN A 132 0.89 -10.57 -11.68
CA GLN A 132 1.27 -9.18 -11.93
C GLN A 132 0.30 -8.25 -11.18
N PHE A 133 0.84 -7.37 -10.35
CA PHE A 133 0.05 -6.41 -9.57
C PHE A 133 -0.66 -5.39 -10.49
N VAL A 134 -1.93 -5.14 -10.21
CA VAL A 134 -2.73 -4.10 -10.87
C VAL A 134 -3.04 -2.98 -9.89
N SER A 135 -3.76 -3.27 -8.79
CA SER A 135 -4.15 -2.26 -7.81
C SER A 135 -4.40 -2.86 -6.42
N LEU A 136 -4.27 -2.00 -5.40
CA LEU A 136 -4.85 -2.21 -4.08
C LEU A 136 -5.82 -1.06 -3.81
N GLU A 137 -7.11 -1.37 -3.74
CA GLU A 137 -8.17 -0.42 -3.50
C GLU A 137 -8.76 -0.62 -2.11
N LEU A 138 -8.82 0.46 -1.32
CA LEU A 138 -9.50 0.43 -0.03
C LEU A 138 -11.01 0.36 -0.19
N GLY A 139 -11.68 -0.27 0.76
CA GLY A 139 -13.13 -0.26 0.84
C GLY A 139 -13.69 1.16 1.00
N ARG A 140 -14.93 1.38 0.61
CA ARG A 140 -15.53 2.72 0.54
C ARG A 140 -15.86 3.33 1.90
N ALA A 141 -16.18 2.50 2.88
CA ALA A 141 -16.60 2.96 4.20
C ALA A 141 -15.42 2.88 5.17
N VAL A 142 -14.94 4.05 5.61
CA VAL A 142 -14.01 4.16 6.73
C VAL A 142 -14.85 4.34 7.99
N ILE A 143 -14.65 3.47 8.95
CA ILE A 143 -15.45 3.39 10.20
C ILE A 143 -14.50 3.60 11.38
N GLN A 144 -14.90 4.42 12.33
CA GLN A 144 -14.20 4.52 13.59
C GLN A 144 -14.70 3.45 14.56
N GLU A 145 -13.85 2.49 14.88
CA GLU A 145 -14.13 1.49 15.90
C GLU A 145 -14.00 2.12 17.28
N PRO A 146 -15.07 2.17 18.09
CA PRO A 146 -15.04 2.84 19.38
C PRO A 146 -14.18 2.09 20.39
N VAL A 147 -13.73 2.83 21.42
CA VAL A 147 -13.00 2.27 22.57
C VAL A 147 -13.78 1.11 23.20
N ARG A 148 -13.07 0.05 23.57
CA ARG A 148 -13.59 -1.23 24.11
C ARG A 148 -14.42 -2.07 23.15
N HIS A 149 -14.80 -1.53 22.00
CA HIS A 149 -15.39 -2.36 20.95
C HIS A 149 -14.34 -3.36 20.44
N HIS A 150 -14.69 -4.62 20.41
CA HIS A 150 -13.77 -5.71 20.10
C HIS A 150 -12.48 -5.77 20.95
N GLY A 151 -12.45 -5.11 22.14
CA GLY A 151 -11.30 -5.11 23.03
C GLY A 151 -10.18 -4.15 22.62
N TRP A 152 -10.48 -3.03 21.99
CA TRP A 152 -9.52 -1.97 21.73
C TRP A 152 -9.41 -0.99 22.91
N LYS A 153 -8.20 -0.61 23.30
CA LYS A 153 -7.95 0.43 24.31
C LYS A 153 -8.15 1.85 23.78
N LYS A 154 -8.02 2.04 22.47
CA LYS A 154 -8.20 3.32 21.77
C LYS A 154 -9.19 3.15 20.63
N ALA A 155 -9.82 4.24 20.21
CA ALA A 155 -10.58 4.26 18.97
C ALA A 155 -9.61 4.13 17.79
N LEU A 156 -9.94 3.28 16.82
CA LEU A 156 -9.14 3.05 15.63
C LEU A 156 -10.02 3.19 14.39
N TRP A 157 -9.43 3.64 13.30
CA TRP A 157 -10.10 3.64 12.01
C TRP A 157 -9.93 2.30 11.32
N SER A 158 -11.01 1.77 10.79
CA SER A 158 -11.02 0.54 10.00
C SER A 158 -11.72 0.72 8.67
N VAL A 159 -11.37 -0.11 7.71
CA VAL A 159 -12.01 -0.19 6.40
C VAL A 159 -12.24 -1.66 6.04
N HIS A 160 -13.43 -1.95 5.51
CA HIS A 160 -13.84 -3.30 5.15
C HIS A 160 -14.00 -3.46 3.64
N GLY A 161 -13.69 -4.66 3.13
CA GLY A 161 -13.92 -5.00 1.73
C GLY A 161 -12.97 -4.32 0.76
N SER A 162 -11.72 -4.08 1.19
CA SER A 162 -10.64 -3.67 0.30
C SER A 162 -10.32 -4.77 -0.71
N ARG A 163 -9.71 -4.42 -1.84
CA ARG A 163 -9.48 -5.34 -2.96
C ARG A 163 -8.07 -5.23 -3.48
N LEU A 164 -7.39 -6.36 -3.54
CA LEU A 164 -6.14 -6.52 -4.26
C LEU A 164 -6.45 -7.14 -5.62
N THR A 165 -6.14 -6.42 -6.71
CA THR A 165 -6.34 -6.88 -8.09
C THR A 165 -5.01 -7.21 -8.73
N TYR A 166 -4.94 -8.34 -9.44
CA TYR A 166 -3.75 -8.82 -10.13
C TYR A 166 -4.11 -9.61 -11.38
N ILE A 167 -3.14 -9.86 -12.24
CA ILE A 167 -3.29 -10.64 -13.48
C ILE A 167 -2.40 -11.88 -13.41
N VAL A 168 -2.95 -13.04 -13.77
CA VAL A 168 -2.25 -14.30 -13.99
C VAL A 168 -2.68 -14.85 -15.34
N ASP A 169 -1.75 -15.22 -16.22
CA ASP A 169 -2.01 -15.77 -17.55
C ASP A 169 -3.00 -14.91 -18.38
N GLY A 170 -2.93 -13.60 -18.24
CA GLY A 170 -3.81 -12.65 -18.94
C GLY A 170 -5.22 -12.53 -18.34
N HIS A 171 -5.53 -13.23 -17.26
CA HIS A 171 -6.80 -13.15 -16.56
C HIS A 171 -6.71 -12.28 -15.30
N THR A 172 -7.71 -11.41 -15.12
CA THR A 172 -7.81 -10.57 -13.92
C THR A 172 -8.40 -11.36 -12.75
N HIS A 173 -7.71 -11.31 -11.63
CA HIS A 173 -8.11 -11.90 -10.36
C HIS A 173 -8.26 -10.83 -9.29
N THR A 174 -9.09 -11.10 -8.29
CA THR A 174 -9.29 -10.19 -7.16
C THR A 174 -9.30 -10.97 -5.85
N VAL A 175 -8.50 -10.50 -4.90
CA VAL A 175 -8.53 -10.96 -3.50
C VAL A 175 -9.26 -9.91 -2.67
N SER A 176 -10.29 -10.33 -1.95
CA SER A 176 -10.96 -9.47 -0.98
C SER A 176 -10.17 -9.45 0.32
N ILE A 177 -9.79 -8.25 0.77
CA ILE A 177 -9.24 -8.01 2.09
C ILE A 177 -10.40 -7.62 2.99
N ARG A 178 -10.70 -8.47 3.97
CA ARG A 178 -11.88 -8.33 4.80
C ARG A 178 -11.83 -7.09 5.67
N GLU A 179 -10.64 -6.80 6.25
CA GLU A 179 -10.47 -5.68 7.18
C GLU A 179 -9.05 -5.15 7.15
N MET A 180 -8.94 -3.82 7.08
CA MET A 180 -7.69 -3.11 7.32
C MET A 180 -7.92 -2.06 8.39
N THR A 181 -6.92 -1.86 9.24
CA THR A 181 -6.96 -0.92 10.38
C THR A 181 -5.85 0.11 10.23
N ALA A 182 -6.17 1.36 10.51
CA ALA A 182 -5.23 2.47 10.50
C ALA A 182 -4.38 2.47 11.77
N TRP A 183 -3.07 2.67 11.62
CA TRP A 183 -2.14 2.85 12.71
C TRP A 183 -0.99 3.74 12.25
N ARG A 184 -0.70 4.80 13.03
CA ARG A 184 0.40 5.76 12.76
C ARG A 184 0.44 6.23 11.30
N GLY A 185 -0.71 6.66 10.77
CA GLY A 185 -0.82 7.23 9.43
C GLY A 185 -0.75 6.22 8.27
N ALA A 186 -0.84 4.91 8.53
CA ALA A 186 -0.82 3.87 7.50
C ALA A 186 -1.93 2.84 7.68
N TRP A 187 -2.32 2.18 6.59
CA TRP A 187 -3.29 1.09 6.59
C TRP A 187 -2.60 -0.27 6.68
N TYR A 188 -3.08 -1.12 7.57
CA TYR A 188 -2.56 -2.48 7.80
C TYR A 188 -3.67 -3.52 7.70
N VAL A 189 -3.36 -4.67 7.15
CA VAL A 189 -4.28 -5.82 7.07
C VAL A 189 -4.41 -6.46 8.45
N THR A 190 -5.63 -6.51 8.98
CA THR A 190 -5.98 -7.27 10.19
C THR A 190 -6.68 -8.57 9.85
N ARG A 191 -7.38 -8.62 8.70
CA ARG A 191 -8.03 -9.85 8.18
C ARG A 191 -7.94 -9.89 6.66
N LEU A 192 -7.25 -10.89 6.14
CA LEU A 192 -7.12 -11.07 4.69
C LEU A 192 -8.37 -11.71 4.08
N ARG A 193 -8.94 -12.74 4.73
CA ARG A 193 -10.19 -13.43 4.29
C ARG A 193 -11.07 -13.80 5.47
#